data_c5c7522ad68c3ff9925d11753f551498
#
_entry.id   c5c7522ad68c3ff9925d11753f551498
#
_cell.length_a   1.000
_cell.length_b   1.000
_cell.length_c   1.000
_cell.angle_alpha   90.00
_cell.angle_beta   90.00
_cell.angle_gamma   90.00
#
_symmetry.space_group_name_H-M   'P 1'
#
loop_
_entity.id
_entity.type
_entity.pdbx_description
1 polymer ?
#
loop_
_entity_poly.entity_id
_entity_poly.type
_entity_poly.pdbx_seq_one_letter_code
_entity_poly.pdbx_strand_id
1 'polypeptide(L)'
;MDDFVNLFSKIKQLSNDITEENYYDYGKQGYGILVRIHDMGTSKEDTYNLFFQYYDGLQDGLSKEWIGDMLDYISGWCNPEKHIWRDDGSKLHN
;
A
#
# COMPACT_ATOMS: atom_id res chain seq x y z
N MET A 1 -4.94 -18.89 -5.59
CA MET A 1 -5.83 -18.20 -4.65
C MET A 1 -5.13 -16.97 -4.09
N ASP A 2 -5.78 -15.83 -4.18
CA ASP A 2 -5.21 -14.61 -3.63
C ASP A 2 -5.41 -14.59 -2.13
N ASP A 3 -4.34 -14.42 -1.41
CA ASP A 3 -4.44 -14.16 0.02
C ASP A 3 -3.48 -13.02 0.35
N PHE A 4 -3.50 -12.58 1.60
CA PHE A 4 -2.74 -11.41 1.99
C PHE A 4 -1.25 -11.62 1.75
N VAL A 5 -0.74 -12.82 2.06
CA VAL A 5 0.68 -13.10 1.89
C VAL A 5 1.09 -12.99 0.42
N ASN A 6 0.29 -13.55 -0.47
CA ASN A 6 0.59 -13.48 -1.90
C ASN A 6 0.50 -12.06 -2.42
N LEU A 7 -0.50 -11.31 -2.00
CA LEU A 7 -0.66 -9.93 -2.44
C LEU A 7 0.48 -9.06 -1.92
N PHE A 8 0.88 -9.26 -0.68
CA PHE A 8 1.99 -8.51 -0.12
C PHE A 8 3.30 -8.88 -0.81
N SER A 9 3.46 -10.15 -1.20
CA SER A 9 4.64 -10.56 -1.96
C SER A 9 4.74 -9.83 -3.29
N LYS A 10 3.60 -9.62 -3.94
CA LYS A 10 3.59 -8.86 -5.20
C LYS A 10 4.01 -7.42 -4.97
N ILE A 11 3.57 -6.83 -3.87
CA ILE A 11 3.97 -5.47 -3.51
C ILE A 11 5.50 -5.41 -3.35
N LYS A 12 6.08 -6.37 -2.63
CA LYS A 12 7.52 -6.40 -2.42
C LYS A 12 8.27 -6.56 -3.73
N GLN A 13 7.74 -7.41 -4.61
CA GLN A 13 8.37 -7.62 -5.91
C GLN A 13 8.34 -6.35 -6.75
N LEU A 14 7.21 -5.66 -6.77
CA LEU A 14 7.12 -4.40 -7.50
C LEU A 14 8.11 -3.39 -6.95
N SER A 15 8.21 -3.27 -5.63
CA SER A 15 9.11 -2.30 -5.04
C SER A 15 10.57 -2.61 -5.34
N ASN A 16 10.92 -3.88 -5.44
CA ASN A 16 12.29 -4.28 -5.78
C ASN A 16 12.64 -3.95 -7.23
N ASP A 17 11.66 -3.93 -8.10
CA ASP A 17 11.88 -3.69 -9.52
C ASP A 17 11.60 -2.25 -9.92
N ILE A 18 11.35 -1.38 -8.95
CA ILE A 18 10.93 0.00 -9.23
C ILE A 18 12.06 0.79 -9.90
N THR A 19 11.71 1.56 -10.92
CA THR A 19 12.62 2.50 -11.58
C THR A 19 11.87 3.79 -11.78
N GLU A 20 12.58 4.84 -12.19
CA GLU A 20 11.92 6.10 -12.49
C GLU A 20 10.92 5.96 -13.63
N GLU A 21 11.24 5.09 -14.59
CA GLU A 21 10.39 4.90 -15.76
C GLU A 21 9.09 4.19 -15.43
N ASN A 22 9.13 3.21 -14.54
CA ASN A 22 7.93 2.43 -14.24
C ASN A 22 7.22 2.88 -12.95
N TYR A 23 7.76 3.90 -12.28
CA TYR A 23 7.26 4.32 -10.97
C TYR A 23 5.75 4.57 -10.97
N TYR A 24 5.29 5.35 -11.92
CA TYR A 24 3.88 5.71 -11.98
C TYR A 24 3.01 4.49 -12.31
N ASP A 25 3.46 3.69 -13.27
CA ASP A 25 2.71 2.51 -13.69
C ASP A 25 2.62 1.48 -12.57
N TYR A 26 3.73 1.26 -11.88
CA TYR A 26 3.75 0.34 -10.75
C TYR A 26 2.93 0.88 -9.59
N GLY A 27 2.83 2.20 -9.47
CA GLY A 27 1.96 2.80 -8.47
C GLY A 27 0.51 2.42 -8.69
N LYS A 28 0.06 2.41 -9.94
CA LYS A 28 -1.30 1.98 -10.25
C LYS A 28 -1.50 0.51 -9.92
N GLN A 29 -0.52 -0.32 -10.23
CA GLN A 29 -0.60 -1.74 -9.91
C GLN A 29 -0.65 -1.96 -8.41
N GLY A 30 0.18 -1.24 -7.68
CA GLY A 30 0.19 -1.32 -6.23
C GLY A 30 -1.14 -0.91 -5.62
N TYR A 31 -1.71 0.17 -6.13
CA TYR A 31 -3.02 0.62 -5.67
C TYR A 31 -4.08 -0.48 -5.85
N GLY A 32 -4.08 -1.12 -7.03
CA GLY A 32 -5.01 -2.21 -7.28
C GLY A 32 -4.83 -3.36 -6.30
N ILE A 33 -3.59 -3.67 -5.96
CA ILE A 33 -3.31 -4.72 -4.97
C ILE A 33 -3.83 -4.32 -3.60
N LEU A 34 -3.66 -3.07 -3.21
CA LEU A 34 -4.19 -2.59 -1.92
C LEU A 34 -5.71 -2.70 -1.87
N VAL A 35 -6.39 -2.39 -2.97
CA VAL A 35 -7.84 -2.55 -3.03
C VAL A 35 -8.22 -4.01 -2.79
N ARG A 36 -7.48 -4.94 -3.37
CA ARG A 36 -7.75 -6.36 -3.18
C ARG A 36 -7.51 -6.79 -1.73
N ILE A 37 -6.47 -6.26 -1.10
CA ILE A 37 -6.21 -6.53 0.31
C ILE A 37 -7.38 -6.04 1.16
N HIS A 38 -7.87 -4.84 0.86
CA HIS A 38 -9.03 -4.29 1.55
C HIS A 38 -10.25 -5.19 1.36
N ASP A 39 -10.47 -5.63 0.13
CA ASP A 39 -11.65 -6.44 -0.19
C ASP A 39 -11.65 -7.80 0.48
N MET A 40 -10.47 -8.27 0.88
CA MET A 40 -10.35 -9.50 1.65
C MET A 40 -10.78 -9.35 3.10
N GLY A 41 -11.00 -8.12 3.54
CA GLY A 41 -11.38 -7.85 4.91
C GLY A 41 -10.21 -7.55 5.84
N THR A 42 -9.02 -7.37 5.30
CA THR A 42 -7.85 -7.01 6.12
C THR A 42 -8.03 -5.59 6.64
N SER A 43 -7.76 -5.39 7.92
CA SER A 43 -7.97 -4.08 8.52
C SER A 43 -6.94 -3.07 8.06
N LYS A 44 -7.30 -1.80 8.15
CA LYS A 44 -6.39 -0.71 7.85
C LYS A 44 -5.15 -0.78 8.74
N GLU A 45 -5.37 -1.01 10.03
CA GLU A 45 -4.27 -1.02 10.99
C GLU A 45 -3.28 -2.15 10.70
N ASP A 46 -3.78 -3.35 10.48
CA ASP A 46 -2.90 -4.49 10.20
C ASP A 46 -2.12 -4.27 8.92
N THR A 47 -2.78 -3.78 7.90
CA THR A 47 -2.14 -3.51 6.62
C THR A 47 -1.06 -2.45 6.78
N TYR A 48 -1.40 -1.35 7.44
CA TYR A 48 -0.43 -0.27 7.64
C TYR A 48 0.80 -0.75 8.40
N ASN A 49 0.58 -1.48 9.48
CA ASN A 49 1.68 -1.92 10.32
C ASN A 49 2.64 -2.82 9.55
N LEU A 50 2.11 -3.73 8.74
CA LEU A 50 2.96 -4.63 7.97
C LEU A 50 3.75 -3.86 6.91
N PHE A 51 3.10 -2.96 6.20
CA PHE A 51 3.78 -2.15 5.19
C PHE A 51 4.80 -1.23 5.81
N PHE A 52 4.49 -0.69 6.98
CA PHE A 52 5.42 0.20 7.66
C PHE A 52 6.67 -0.54 8.13
N GLN A 53 6.52 -1.76 8.63
CA GLN A 53 7.66 -2.56 9.02
C GLN A 53 8.59 -2.81 7.83
N TYR A 54 8.01 -3.10 6.69
CA TYR A 54 8.79 -3.30 5.48
C TYR A 54 9.47 -1.99 5.05
N TYR A 55 8.74 -0.90 5.09
CA TYR A 55 9.25 0.42 4.76
C TYR A 55 10.45 0.78 5.64
N ASP A 56 10.30 0.55 6.93
CA ASP A 56 11.33 0.93 7.89
C ASP A 56 12.63 0.17 7.67
N GLY A 57 12.56 -1.04 7.13
CA GLY A 57 13.73 -1.84 6.85
C GLY A 57 14.40 -1.56 5.52
N LEU A 58 13.81 -0.73 4.68
CA LEU A 58 14.38 -0.42 3.38
C LEU A 58 15.38 0.72 3.48
N GLN A 59 16.39 0.67 2.60
CA GLN A 59 17.34 1.78 2.49
C GLN A 59 16.70 2.90 1.67
N ASP A 60 17.17 4.12 1.88
CA ASP A 60 16.68 5.27 1.13
C ASP A 60 16.83 5.03 -0.37
N GLY A 61 15.81 5.40 -1.11
CA GLY A 61 15.80 5.22 -2.55
C GLY A 61 14.40 5.09 -3.08
N LEU A 62 14.28 4.76 -4.36
CA LEU A 62 12.98 4.68 -5.03
C LEU A 62 12.08 3.63 -4.42
N SER A 63 12.62 2.48 -4.04
CA SER A 63 11.81 1.43 -3.45
C SER A 63 11.13 1.91 -2.18
N LYS A 64 11.88 2.58 -1.32
CA LYS A 64 11.33 3.08 -0.07
C LYS A 64 10.29 4.17 -0.32
N GLU A 65 10.57 5.08 -1.26
CA GLU A 65 9.62 6.13 -1.60
C GLU A 65 8.31 5.53 -2.12
N TRP A 66 8.43 4.51 -2.95
CA TRP A 66 7.26 3.87 -3.53
C TRP A 66 6.40 3.19 -2.45
N ILE A 67 7.04 2.52 -1.51
CA ILE A 67 6.31 1.91 -0.39
C ILE A 67 5.68 3.01 0.47
N GLY A 68 6.36 4.15 0.62
CA GLY A 68 5.79 5.30 1.31
C GLY A 68 4.50 5.78 0.66
N ASP A 69 4.45 5.78 -0.66
CA ASP A 69 3.23 6.13 -1.38
C ASP A 69 2.11 5.12 -1.07
N MET A 70 2.45 3.84 -0.96
CA MET A 70 1.47 2.83 -0.60
C MET A 70 0.94 3.09 0.82
N LEU A 71 1.81 3.47 1.74
CA LEU A 71 1.40 3.82 3.09
C LEU A 71 0.45 5.00 3.09
N ASP A 72 0.67 5.98 2.22
CA ASP A 72 -0.22 7.13 2.10
C ASP A 72 -1.61 6.70 1.65
N TYR A 73 -1.70 5.78 0.70
CA TYR A 73 -3.00 5.26 0.28
C TYR A 73 -3.70 4.53 1.42
N ILE A 74 -2.95 3.78 2.21
CA ILE A 74 -3.53 3.01 3.31
C ILE A 74 -4.03 3.96 4.41
N SER A 75 -3.21 4.95 4.76
CA SER A 75 -3.53 5.84 5.87
C SER A 75 -4.53 6.92 5.52
N GLY A 76 -4.70 7.21 4.21
CA GLY A 76 -5.60 8.26 3.79
C GLY A 76 -4.92 9.60 3.57
N TRP A 77 -3.60 9.65 3.56
CA TRP A 77 -2.85 10.86 3.24
C TRP A 77 -2.78 11.03 1.73
N CYS A 78 -3.95 11.11 1.09
CA CYS A 78 -4.05 11.23 -0.35
C CYS A 78 -5.40 11.83 -0.67
N ASN A 79 -5.67 12.06 -1.95
CA ASN A 79 -6.97 12.61 -2.36
C ASN A 79 -8.09 11.71 -1.88
N PRO A 80 -9.21 12.28 -1.43
CA PRO A 80 -10.34 11.48 -0.95
C PRO A 80 -10.80 10.40 -1.92
N GLU A 81 -10.67 10.66 -3.22
CA GLU A 81 -11.05 9.66 -4.23
C GLU A 81 -10.19 8.42 -4.20
N LYS A 82 -9.00 8.52 -3.63
CA LYS A 82 -8.06 7.41 -3.55
C LYS A 82 -8.14 6.65 -2.25
N HIS A 83 -8.98 7.09 -1.32
CA HIS A 83 -9.11 6.41 -0.03
C HIS A 83 -9.66 5.02 -0.24
N ILE A 84 -8.99 4.01 0.32
CA ILE A 84 -9.40 2.62 0.19
C ILE A 84 -10.17 2.18 1.42
N TRP A 85 -9.65 2.50 2.60
CA TRP A 85 -10.27 2.11 3.88
C TRP A 85 -11.14 3.25 4.41
N ARG A 86 -12.19 3.59 3.66
CA ARG A 86 -13.02 4.73 3.99
C ARG A 86 -13.83 4.53 5.25
N ASP A 87 -14.34 3.32 5.41
CA ASP A 87 -15.19 3.03 6.56
C ASP A 87 -14.44 3.17 7.86
N ASP A 88 -13.20 2.70 7.88
CA ASP A 88 -12.36 2.82 9.05
C ASP A 88 -12.11 4.28 9.37
N GLY A 89 -11.84 5.07 8.34
CA GLY A 89 -11.60 6.49 8.52
C GLY A 89 -12.79 7.22 9.09
N SER A 90 -13.98 6.90 8.60
CA SER A 90 -15.16 7.60 9.06
C SER A 90 -15.46 7.31 10.53
N LYS A 91 -15.13 6.14 11.00
CA LYS A 91 -15.34 5.80 12.40
C LYS A 91 -14.40 6.54 13.32
N LEU A 92 -13.23 6.85 12.85
CA LEU A 92 -12.22 7.47 13.68
C LEU A 92 -12.46 8.93 13.92
N HIS A 93 -13.32 9.55 13.15
CA HIS A 93 -13.52 10.99 13.21
C HIS A 93 -14.69 11.43 14.03
N ASN A 94 -15.27 10.57 14.72
CA ASN A 94 -16.42 10.94 15.53
C ASN A 94 -16.06 11.64 16.80
#